data_ce6c5536042f3ee8df08e9d107df9e4a
#
_entry.id   ce6c5536042f3ee8df08e9d107df9e4a
#
_cell.length_a   1.000
_cell.length_b   1.000
_cell.length_c   1.000
_cell.angle_alpha   90.00
_cell.angle_beta   90.00
_cell.angle_gamma   90.00
#
_symmetry.space_group_name_H-M   'P 1'
#
loop_
_entity.id
_entity.type
_entity.pdbx_description
1 polymer ?
#
loop_
_entity_poly.entity_id
_entity_poly.type
_entity_poly.pdbx_seq_one_letter_code
_entity_poly.pdbx_strand_id
1 'polypeptide(L)'
;MTLRSSLLRELESPNLSADRGAILCCELAKEFEYKGEYEEARKALSRYWQRIGEQPNVAGLERTSAADLLLRAGVLTGIIGSKNQIVNTHEAAKDLITESLHIFESIPYPKKIAEAQTELALCYWRTGEYDNASGLLKLALNQLNTDSELKAKAVLRLAIVEQESGRYSPALRLLKKYAPLFDKIRNHTVKSGYHLVLGNVLENLWEAERRADYLDRALVEYTAASYHSEEAEHRSYRANVEINLGFLYYKINRCKEAHEHLDKARRVHSSLKDKVAVAEIDETRACVFLQERRYAEAERIVASAVRALEQGQRQSKLAEALITHGRALARLGSYGASLASFRRAIAFAQETGNLNRAADAAVAAFEELGDHLITSEGHDFTSGRSFTEARELLEHDFIKRALDVYQGSITHAARSLGMSHQALNYMLHTRHANLLEKRKPERRSKR
;
A
#
# COMPACT_ATOMS: atom_id res chain seq x y z
N MET A 1 32.65 15.60 -12.04
CA MET A 1 32.78 14.13 -11.86
C MET A 1 31.62 13.71 -10.97
N THR A 2 30.77 12.78 -11.42
CA THR A 2 29.61 12.33 -10.60
C THR A 2 30.07 11.42 -9.45
N LEU A 3 29.34 11.39 -8.33
CA LEU A 3 29.61 10.48 -7.20
C LEU A 3 29.79 9.04 -7.69
N ARG A 4 28.89 8.58 -8.57
CA ARG A 4 28.94 7.25 -9.20
C ARG A 4 30.28 6.97 -9.90
N SER A 5 30.79 7.90 -10.68
CA SER A 5 32.08 7.72 -11.37
C SER A 5 33.25 7.62 -10.40
N SER A 6 33.17 8.31 -9.26
CA SER A 6 34.16 8.21 -8.18
C SER A 6 34.13 6.85 -7.51
N LEU A 7 32.92 6.36 -7.14
CA LEU A 7 32.74 5.05 -6.49
C LEU A 7 33.20 3.90 -7.38
N LEU A 8 32.86 3.92 -8.67
CA LEU A 8 33.34 2.90 -9.64
C LEU A 8 34.84 2.84 -9.76
N ARG A 9 35.49 4.00 -9.85
CA ARG A 9 36.96 4.08 -9.92
C ARG A 9 37.64 3.55 -8.66
N GLU A 10 37.07 3.84 -7.48
CA GLU A 10 37.60 3.35 -6.22
C GLU A 10 37.45 1.82 -6.10
N LEU A 11 36.32 1.24 -6.60
CA LEU A 11 36.11 -0.20 -6.66
C LEU A 11 37.11 -0.95 -7.55
N GLU A 12 37.71 -0.29 -8.53
CA GLU A 12 38.75 -0.85 -9.41
C GLU A 12 40.17 -0.80 -8.78
N SER A 13 40.31 -0.23 -7.58
CA SER A 13 41.61 -0.11 -6.91
C SER A 13 42.19 -1.50 -6.52
N PRO A 14 43.44 -1.81 -6.90
CA PRO A 14 44.05 -3.13 -6.61
C PRO A 14 44.28 -3.39 -5.12
N ASN A 15 44.33 -2.36 -4.28
CA ASN A 15 44.59 -2.44 -2.84
C ASN A 15 43.32 -2.29 -1.98
N LEU A 16 42.15 -2.53 -2.56
CA LEU A 16 40.89 -2.37 -1.86
C LEU A 16 40.71 -3.48 -0.83
N SER A 17 40.53 -3.10 0.47
CA SER A 17 40.15 -4.08 1.51
C SER A 17 38.77 -4.63 1.27
N ALA A 18 38.48 -5.84 1.80
CA ALA A 18 37.15 -6.46 1.67
C ALA A 18 36.05 -5.57 2.26
N ASP A 19 36.29 -4.97 3.43
CA ASP A 19 35.35 -4.05 4.09
C ASP A 19 35.09 -2.79 3.29
N ARG A 20 36.16 -2.14 2.80
CA ARG A 20 35.98 -0.94 1.97
C ARG A 20 35.24 -1.27 0.68
N GLY A 21 35.52 -2.44 0.08
CA GLY A 21 34.79 -2.94 -1.08
C GLY A 21 33.30 -3.15 -0.81
N ALA A 22 32.94 -3.75 0.32
CA ALA A 22 31.55 -3.94 0.72
C ALA A 22 30.82 -2.60 0.92
N ILE A 23 31.46 -1.65 1.62
CA ILE A 23 30.92 -0.31 1.84
C ILE A 23 30.66 0.41 0.51
N LEU A 24 31.64 0.42 -0.40
CA LEU A 24 31.51 1.05 -1.71
C LEU A 24 30.40 0.42 -2.56
N CYS A 25 30.25 -0.91 -2.52
CA CYS A 25 29.16 -1.61 -3.17
C CYS A 25 27.79 -1.17 -2.60
N CYS A 26 27.69 -1.02 -1.27
CA CYS A 26 26.45 -0.53 -0.62
C CYS A 26 26.14 0.93 -0.97
N GLU A 27 27.16 1.80 -1.02
CA GLU A 27 27.01 3.20 -1.43
C GLU A 27 26.58 3.30 -2.91
N LEU A 28 27.19 2.54 -3.79
CA LEU A 28 26.83 2.47 -5.20
C LEU A 28 25.40 1.93 -5.40
N ALA A 29 25.00 0.90 -4.64
CA ALA A 29 23.64 0.39 -4.67
C ALA A 29 22.62 1.45 -4.24
N LYS A 30 22.92 2.26 -3.20
CA LYS A 30 22.06 3.39 -2.78
C LYS A 30 21.88 4.43 -3.89
N GLU A 31 22.94 4.77 -4.62
CA GLU A 31 22.86 5.70 -5.74
C GLU A 31 21.92 5.21 -6.84
N PHE A 32 21.96 3.90 -7.14
CA PHE A 32 21.02 3.29 -8.08
C PHE A 32 19.59 3.26 -7.54
N GLU A 33 19.41 2.97 -6.24
CA GLU A 33 18.08 2.99 -5.59
C GLU A 33 17.42 4.36 -5.68
N TYR A 34 18.17 5.46 -5.47
CA TYR A 34 17.66 6.82 -5.59
C TYR A 34 17.15 7.17 -7.00
N LYS A 35 17.64 6.46 -8.02
CA LYS A 35 17.18 6.60 -9.40
C LYS A 35 16.11 5.57 -9.81
N GLY A 36 15.76 4.65 -8.89
CA GLY A 36 14.83 3.55 -9.19
C GLY A 36 15.44 2.45 -10.08
N GLU A 37 16.76 2.42 -10.22
CA GLU A 37 17.53 1.45 -11.02
C GLU A 37 17.86 0.21 -10.17
N TYR A 38 16.83 -0.50 -9.68
CA TYR A 38 16.98 -1.56 -8.66
C TYR A 38 17.78 -2.77 -9.13
N GLU A 39 17.71 -3.15 -10.40
CA GLU A 39 18.54 -4.23 -10.93
C GLU A 39 20.03 -3.85 -11.01
N GLU A 40 20.34 -2.60 -11.31
CA GLU A 40 21.72 -2.10 -11.25
C GLU A 40 22.20 -2.01 -9.79
N ALA A 41 21.33 -1.63 -8.86
CA ALA A 41 21.62 -1.69 -7.41
C ALA A 41 21.96 -3.12 -6.98
N ARG A 42 21.20 -4.12 -7.44
CA ARG A 42 21.48 -5.53 -7.17
C ARG A 42 22.83 -5.97 -7.77
N LYS A 43 23.10 -5.57 -9.01
CA LYS A 43 24.39 -5.86 -9.67
C LYS A 43 25.57 -5.25 -8.92
N ALA A 44 25.42 -4.06 -8.34
CA ALA A 44 26.46 -3.44 -7.51
C ALA A 44 26.85 -4.29 -6.30
N LEU A 45 25.91 -5.10 -5.77
CA LEU A 45 26.17 -6.03 -4.66
C LEU A 45 26.59 -7.45 -5.11
N SER A 46 26.69 -7.73 -6.42
CA SER A 46 26.84 -9.09 -6.95
C SER A 46 28.07 -9.86 -6.44
N ARG A 47 29.12 -9.15 -6.01
CA ARG A 47 30.31 -9.74 -5.39
C ARG A 47 29.98 -10.46 -4.07
N TYR A 48 29.00 -9.96 -3.32
CA TYR A 48 28.64 -10.43 -1.99
C TYR A 48 27.25 -11.06 -1.95
N TRP A 49 26.36 -10.71 -2.87
CA TRP A 49 24.96 -11.13 -2.86
C TRP A 49 24.45 -11.40 -4.28
N GLN A 50 24.06 -12.64 -4.56
CA GLN A 50 23.75 -13.08 -5.93
C GLN A 50 22.26 -13.27 -6.17
N ARG A 51 21.50 -13.77 -5.17
CA ARG A 51 20.09 -14.09 -5.33
C ARG A 51 19.21 -13.34 -4.35
N ILE A 52 18.06 -12.88 -4.85
CA ILE A 52 17.04 -12.20 -4.05
C ILE A 52 16.50 -13.18 -3.01
N GLY A 53 16.45 -12.74 -1.74
CA GLY A 53 15.98 -13.54 -0.62
C GLY A 53 17.04 -14.42 0.04
N GLU A 54 18.23 -14.57 -0.57
CA GLU A 54 19.34 -15.29 0.06
C GLU A 54 20.18 -14.38 0.95
N GLN A 55 20.86 -14.95 1.90
CA GLN A 55 21.86 -14.28 2.73
C GLN A 55 23.06 -13.83 1.89
N PRO A 56 23.54 -12.59 2.04
CA PRO A 56 24.80 -12.17 1.45
C PRO A 56 25.97 -12.85 2.11
N ASN A 57 27.06 -13.04 1.35
CA ASN A 57 28.29 -13.55 1.91
C ASN A 57 29.02 -12.45 2.70
N VAL A 58 28.95 -12.53 4.01
CA VAL A 58 29.60 -11.58 4.95
C VAL A 58 30.87 -12.14 5.59
N ALA A 59 31.33 -13.33 5.18
CA ALA A 59 32.51 -13.98 5.73
C ALA A 59 33.77 -13.11 5.57
N GLY A 60 34.49 -12.90 6.66
CA GLY A 60 35.72 -12.11 6.69
C GLY A 60 35.51 -10.58 6.67
N LEU A 61 34.26 -10.10 6.75
CA LEU A 61 33.95 -8.67 6.90
C LEU A 61 33.87 -8.27 8.38
N GLU A 62 34.23 -7.03 8.66
CA GLU A 62 33.95 -6.42 9.95
C GLU A 62 32.44 -6.33 10.20
N ARG A 63 32.05 -6.34 11.48
CA ARG A 63 30.63 -6.33 11.87
C ARG A 63 29.81 -5.20 11.27
N THR A 64 30.40 -4.01 11.16
CA THR A 64 29.75 -2.83 10.57
C THR A 64 29.51 -3.00 9.06
N SER A 65 30.51 -3.48 8.33
CA SER A 65 30.44 -3.72 6.88
C SER A 65 29.45 -4.85 6.55
N ALA A 66 29.47 -5.92 7.37
CA ALA A 66 28.50 -7.01 7.28
C ALA A 66 27.07 -6.53 7.50
N ALA A 67 26.84 -5.70 8.53
CA ALA A 67 25.52 -5.15 8.82
C ALA A 67 25.02 -4.20 7.70
N ASP A 68 25.88 -3.37 7.11
CA ASP A 68 25.51 -2.53 5.97
C ASP A 68 25.11 -3.37 4.75
N LEU A 69 25.82 -4.45 4.50
CA LEU A 69 25.54 -5.36 3.38
C LEU A 69 24.21 -6.11 3.59
N LEU A 70 23.97 -6.64 4.80
CA LEU A 70 22.68 -7.24 5.18
C LEU A 70 21.53 -6.28 5.02
N LEU A 71 21.67 -5.04 5.51
CA LEU A 71 20.67 -4.00 5.37
C LEU A 71 20.34 -3.75 3.89
N ARG A 72 21.36 -3.61 3.07
CA ARG A 72 21.17 -3.28 1.66
C ARG A 72 20.58 -4.44 0.87
N ALA A 73 21.04 -5.67 1.11
CA ALA A 73 20.45 -6.88 0.53
C ALA A 73 18.98 -7.05 0.95
N GLY A 74 18.67 -6.80 2.22
CA GLY A 74 17.30 -6.85 2.73
C GLY A 74 16.38 -5.82 2.06
N VAL A 75 16.83 -4.55 1.93
CA VAL A 75 16.06 -3.50 1.25
C VAL A 75 15.77 -3.88 -0.21
N LEU A 76 16.79 -4.32 -0.95
CA LEU A 76 16.62 -4.72 -2.35
C LEU A 76 15.78 -5.99 -2.50
N THR A 77 15.90 -6.95 -1.57
CA THR A 77 15.02 -8.13 -1.52
C THR A 77 13.56 -7.71 -1.42
N GLY A 78 13.23 -6.80 -0.52
CA GLY A 78 11.87 -6.31 -0.35
C GLY A 78 11.34 -5.53 -1.55
N ILE A 79 12.15 -4.70 -2.20
CA ILE A 79 11.75 -3.89 -3.35
C ILE A 79 11.60 -4.76 -4.61
N ILE A 80 12.64 -5.51 -4.97
CA ILE A 80 12.64 -6.31 -6.21
C ILE A 80 11.69 -7.49 -6.08
N GLY A 81 11.63 -8.13 -4.90
CA GLY A 81 10.71 -9.21 -4.62
C GLY A 81 9.25 -8.79 -4.77
N SER A 82 8.88 -7.63 -4.23
CA SER A 82 7.55 -7.05 -4.38
C SER A 82 7.24 -6.71 -5.84
N LYS A 83 8.18 -6.10 -6.56
CA LYS A 83 8.00 -5.72 -7.97
C LYS A 83 7.86 -6.94 -8.87
N ASN A 84 8.67 -7.97 -8.66
CA ASN A 84 8.70 -9.19 -9.47
C ASN A 84 7.80 -10.31 -8.89
N GLN A 85 7.08 -10.03 -7.81
CA GLN A 85 6.14 -10.95 -7.14
C GLN A 85 6.78 -12.28 -6.72
N ILE A 86 8.02 -12.21 -6.22
CA ILE A 86 8.75 -13.38 -5.74
C ILE A 86 8.22 -13.75 -4.34
N VAL A 87 7.82 -15.00 -4.19
CA VAL A 87 7.26 -15.54 -2.92
C VAL A 87 8.28 -15.44 -1.79
N ASN A 88 7.81 -15.22 -0.56
CA ASN A 88 8.59 -15.16 0.69
C ASN A 88 9.65 -14.06 0.77
N THR A 89 9.74 -13.14 -0.20
CA THR A 89 10.75 -12.08 -0.15
C THR A 89 10.47 -11.02 0.92
N HIS A 90 9.24 -10.89 1.40
CA HIS A 90 8.93 -9.96 2.49
C HIS A 90 9.51 -10.43 3.82
N GLU A 91 9.36 -11.72 4.15
CA GLU A 91 9.96 -12.30 5.36
C GLU A 91 11.48 -12.32 5.26
N ALA A 92 12.04 -12.76 4.13
CA ALA A 92 13.49 -12.72 3.92
C ALA A 92 14.08 -11.29 4.04
N ALA A 93 13.39 -10.28 3.54
CA ALA A 93 13.80 -8.88 3.70
C ALA A 93 13.78 -8.45 5.17
N LYS A 94 12.71 -8.80 5.89
CA LYS A 94 12.54 -8.51 7.32
C LYS A 94 13.64 -9.16 8.14
N ASP A 95 13.95 -10.43 7.88
CA ASP A 95 15.01 -11.16 8.58
C ASP A 95 16.39 -10.54 8.38
N LEU A 96 16.76 -10.24 7.13
CA LEU A 96 18.03 -9.60 6.80
C LEU A 96 18.19 -8.22 7.47
N ILE A 97 17.13 -7.40 7.44
CA ILE A 97 17.16 -6.07 8.06
C ILE A 97 17.17 -6.16 9.58
N THR A 98 16.47 -7.15 10.17
CA THR A 98 16.47 -7.39 11.62
C THR A 98 17.84 -7.83 12.09
N GLU A 99 18.50 -8.74 11.38
CA GLU A 99 19.88 -9.16 11.68
C GLU A 99 20.85 -7.97 11.62
N SER A 100 20.75 -7.15 10.57
CA SER A 100 21.51 -5.90 10.47
C SER A 100 21.27 -4.97 11.66
N LEU A 101 20.01 -4.77 12.06
CA LEU A 101 19.63 -3.92 13.19
C LEU A 101 20.26 -4.42 14.48
N HIS A 102 20.18 -5.72 14.79
CA HIS A 102 20.79 -6.31 15.97
C HIS A 102 22.32 -6.10 16.04
N ILE A 103 22.98 -6.18 14.87
CA ILE A 103 24.42 -5.90 14.81
C ILE A 103 24.67 -4.42 15.15
N PHE A 104 23.93 -3.47 14.53
CA PHE A 104 24.10 -2.06 14.80
C PHE A 104 23.75 -1.68 16.23
N GLU A 105 22.75 -2.29 16.86
CA GLU A 105 22.40 -2.08 18.27
C GLU A 105 23.53 -2.50 19.23
N SER A 106 24.37 -3.47 18.84
CA SER A 106 25.54 -3.87 19.61
C SER A 106 26.76 -2.92 19.46
N ILE A 107 26.62 -1.90 18.58
CA ILE A 107 27.67 -0.92 18.27
C ILE A 107 27.08 0.47 18.50
N PRO A 108 27.75 1.43 19.15
CA PRO A 108 27.22 2.78 19.40
C PRO A 108 27.15 3.61 18.11
N TYR A 109 26.22 3.28 17.21
CA TYR A 109 26.07 3.94 15.91
C TYR A 109 24.61 4.36 15.65
N PRO A 110 24.09 5.40 16.35
CA PRO A 110 22.67 5.78 16.33
C PRO A 110 22.11 6.01 14.91
N LYS A 111 22.91 6.60 14.02
CA LYS A 111 22.49 6.85 12.64
C LYS A 111 22.20 5.57 11.85
N LYS A 112 23.01 4.52 12.04
CA LYS A 112 22.81 3.22 11.37
C LYS A 112 21.65 2.45 11.97
N ILE A 113 21.48 2.51 13.29
CA ILE A 113 20.30 1.96 13.97
C ILE A 113 19.03 2.62 13.41
N ALA A 114 18.99 3.96 13.33
CA ALA A 114 17.86 4.68 12.77
C ALA A 114 17.62 4.35 11.28
N GLU A 115 18.67 4.12 10.48
CA GLU A 115 18.56 3.67 9.10
C GLU A 115 17.89 2.29 9.04
N ALA A 116 18.40 1.31 9.79
CA ALA A 116 17.85 -0.05 9.83
C ALA A 116 16.40 -0.07 10.34
N GLN A 117 16.08 0.67 11.42
CA GLN A 117 14.72 0.83 11.94
C GLN A 117 13.78 1.44 10.89
N THR A 118 14.25 2.43 10.13
CA THR A 118 13.47 3.07 9.06
C THR A 118 13.18 2.09 7.93
N GLU A 119 14.12 1.24 7.55
CA GLU A 119 13.91 0.21 6.52
C GLU A 119 13.05 -0.96 7.02
N LEU A 120 13.23 -1.40 8.27
CA LEU A 120 12.42 -2.45 8.89
C LEU A 120 10.95 -2.03 9.02
N ALA A 121 10.70 -0.76 9.35
CA ALA A 121 9.35 -0.21 9.40
C ALA A 121 8.62 -0.32 8.06
N LEU A 122 9.33 -0.23 6.92
CA LEU A 122 8.73 -0.45 5.60
C LEU A 122 8.28 -1.90 5.39
N CYS A 123 8.99 -2.87 5.97
CA CYS A 123 8.57 -4.28 5.94
C CYS A 123 7.25 -4.46 6.70
N TYR A 124 7.16 -3.94 7.93
CA TYR A 124 5.93 -3.98 8.72
C TYR A 124 4.75 -3.23 8.08
N TRP A 125 5.02 -2.09 7.44
CA TRP A 125 3.98 -1.38 6.70
C TRP A 125 3.40 -2.22 5.55
N ARG A 126 4.25 -2.92 4.80
CA ARG A 126 3.82 -3.78 3.69
C ARG A 126 2.96 -4.98 4.13
N THR A 127 3.17 -5.46 5.34
CA THR A 127 2.37 -6.55 5.95
C THR A 127 1.13 -6.04 6.70
N GLY A 128 0.90 -4.71 6.73
CA GLY A 128 -0.25 -4.10 7.43
C GLY A 128 -0.06 -3.95 8.94
N GLU A 129 1.14 -4.20 9.46
CA GLU A 129 1.48 -4.06 10.87
C GLU A 129 1.83 -2.59 11.21
N TYR A 130 0.85 -1.70 11.05
CA TYR A 130 1.06 -0.25 11.13
C TYR A 130 1.56 0.26 12.48
N ASP A 131 1.16 -0.37 13.58
CA ASP A 131 1.61 0.04 14.92
C ASP A 131 3.08 -0.28 15.15
N ASN A 132 3.54 -1.46 14.70
CA ASN A 132 4.96 -1.83 14.71
C ASN A 132 5.80 -0.88 13.84
N ALA A 133 5.32 -0.59 12.63
CA ALA A 133 5.96 0.37 11.72
C ALA A 133 6.06 1.78 12.34
N SER A 134 4.97 2.30 12.92
CA SER A 134 4.93 3.60 13.59
C SER A 134 5.88 3.66 14.79
N GLY A 135 5.94 2.59 15.60
CA GLY A 135 6.84 2.47 16.75
C GLY A 135 8.31 2.61 16.34
N LEU A 136 8.75 1.82 15.35
CA LEU A 136 10.13 1.86 14.83
C LEU A 136 10.50 3.22 14.25
N LEU A 137 9.61 3.85 13.49
CA LEU A 137 9.86 5.17 12.90
C LEU A 137 9.98 6.27 13.95
N LYS A 138 9.19 6.22 15.03
CA LYS A 138 9.34 7.13 16.17
C LYS A 138 10.66 6.93 16.89
N LEU A 139 11.10 5.69 17.10
CA LEU A 139 12.42 5.37 17.65
C LEU A 139 13.54 5.92 16.76
N ALA A 140 13.48 5.69 15.45
CA ALA A 140 14.44 6.22 14.50
C ALA A 140 14.51 7.76 14.54
N LEU A 141 13.37 8.44 14.56
CA LEU A 141 13.32 9.90 14.63
C LEU A 141 13.91 10.47 15.92
N ASN A 142 13.77 9.77 17.06
CA ASN A 142 14.38 10.17 18.33
C ASN A 142 15.91 10.09 18.31
N GLN A 143 16.50 9.26 17.46
CA GLN A 143 17.95 9.12 17.31
C GLN A 143 18.54 10.11 16.29
N LEU A 144 17.71 10.73 15.44
CA LEU A 144 18.13 11.62 14.36
C LEU A 144 18.04 13.09 14.78
N ASN A 145 19.04 13.56 15.52
CA ASN A 145 19.07 14.92 16.06
C ASN A 145 19.32 16.00 15.01
N THR A 146 20.00 15.68 13.91
CA THR A 146 20.34 16.61 12.83
C THR A 146 19.43 16.49 11.65
N ASP A 147 19.18 17.60 10.97
CA ASP A 147 18.47 17.61 9.69
C ASP A 147 19.26 16.81 8.64
N SER A 148 18.63 15.80 8.06
CA SER A 148 19.25 14.90 7.10
C SER A 148 18.22 14.24 6.19
N GLU A 149 18.65 13.71 5.05
CA GLU A 149 17.77 12.93 4.16
C GLU A 149 17.20 11.69 4.85
N LEU A 150 17.96 11.05 5.74
CA LEU A 150 17.47 9.90 6.52
C LEU A 150 16.31 10.31 7.44
N LYS A 151 16.44 11.47 8.12
CA LYS A 151 15.36 12.02 8.94
C LYS A 151 14.12 12.33 8.10
N ALA A 152 14.30 12.96 6.94
CA ALA A 152 13.21 13.23 6.02
C ALA A 152 12.53 11.93 5.54
N LYS A 153 13.30 10.90 5.21
CA LYS A 153 12.79 9.57 4.81
C LYS A 153 11.97 8.94 5.95
N ALA A 154 12.46 8.99 7.19
CA ALA A 154 11.72 8.49 8.35
C ALA A 154 10.42 9.26 8.60
N VAL A 155 10.42 10.59 8.46
CA VAL A 155 9.21 11.43 8.54
C VAL A 155 8.20 11.05 7.47
N LEU A 156 8.63 10.90 6.22
CA LEU A 156 7.74 10.52 5.11
C LEU A 156 7.11 9.15 5.34
N ARG A 157 7.91 8.17 5.75
CA ARG A 157 7.39 6.83 6.05
C ARG A 157 6.41 6.83 7.21
N LEU A 158 6.69 7.62 8.26
CA LEU A 158 5.74 7.76 9.37
C LEU A 158 4.43 8.43 8.90
N ALA A 159 4.51 9.45 8.04
CA ALA A 159 3.32 10.07 7.47
C ALA A 159 2.49 9.09 6.63
N ILE A 160 3.14 8.24 5.84
CA ILE A 160 2.48 7.17 5.06
C ILE A 160 1.81 6.16 6.00
N VAL A 161 2.50 5.70 7.05
CA VAL A 161 1.93 4.75 8.03
C VAL A 161 0.73 5.36 8.75
N GLU A 162 0.79 6.63 9.16
CA GLU A 162 -0.34 7.33 9.78
C GLU A 162 -1.52 7.47 8.79
N GLN A 163 -1.24 7.79 7.53
CA GLN A 163 -2.24 7.88 6.45
C GLN A 163 -2.95 6.54 6.22
N GLU A 164 -2.19 5.46 6.02
CA GLU A 164 -2.74 4.12 5.77
C GLU A 164 -3.53 3.56 6.98
N SER A 165 -3.20 4.04 8.18
CA SER A 165 -3.95 3.74 9.41
C SER A 165 -5.22 4.59 9.56
N GLY A 166 -5.58 5.44 8.58
CA GLY A 166 -6.71 6.36 8.66
C GLY A 166 -6.48 7.58 9.56
N ARG A 167 -5.27 7.78 10.06
CA ARG A 167 -4.92 8.90 10.95
C ARG A 167 -4.45 10.12 10.14
N TYR A 168 -5.30 10.65 9.26
CA TYR A 168 -4.98 11.71 8.31
C TYR A 168 -4.55 13.04 8.97
N SER A 169 -5.27 13.49 10.02
CA SER A 169 -4.92 14.73 10.74
C SER A 169 -3.58 14.65 11.48
N PRO A 170 -3.20 13.55 12.15
CA PRO A 170 -1.83 13.32 12.63
C PRO A 170 -0.79 13.36 11.52
N ALA A 171 -1.01 12.72 10.38
CA ALA A 171 -0.10 12.75 9.23
C ALA A 171 0.12 14.17 8.71
N LEU A 172 -0.95 14.96 8.56
CA LEU A 172 -0.86 16.36 8.14
C LEU A 172 -0.06 17.21 9.13
N ARG A 173 -0.31 17.06 10.45
CA ARG A 173 0.47 17.78 11.48
C ARG A 173 1.95 17.42 11.44
N LEU A 174 2.27 16.13 11.24
CA LEU A 174 3.64 15.67 11.12
C LEU A 174 4.34 16.32 9.92
N LEU A 175 3.74 16.27 8.73
CA LEU A 175 4.30 16.86 7.52
C LEU A 175 4.50 18.37 7.64
N LYS A 176 3.52 19.10 8.21
CA LYS A 176 3.64 20.53 8.46
C LYS A 176 4.76 20.86 9.44
N LYS A 177 4.89 20.08 10.53
CA LYS A 177 5.98 20.27 11.53
C LYS A 177 7.37 20.17 10.90
N TYR A 178 7.53 19.24 9.97
CA TYR A 178 8.83 18.97 9.32
C TYR A 178 9.00 19.63 7.95
N ALA A 179 8.07 20.48 7.49
CA ALA A 179 8.20 21.19 6.21
C ALA A 179 9.55 21.92 6.06
N PRO A 180 10.08 22.65 7.10
CA PRO A 180 11.38 23.33 6.97
C PRO A 180 12.57 22.38 6.74
N LEU A 181 12.45 21.10 7.12
CA LEU A 181 13.47 20.08 6.81
C LEU A 181 13.49 19.81 5.30
N PHE A 182 12.32 19.68 4.68
CA PHE A 182 12.23 19.38 3.24
C PHE A 182 12.65 20.57 2.36
N ASP A 183 12.44 21.81 2.84
CA ASP A 183 12.93 23.01 2.15
C ASP A 183 14.46 23.02 2.01
N LYS A 184 15.17 22.56 3.06
CA LYS A 184 16.65 22.52 3.11
C LYS A 184 17.26 21.38 2.28
N ILE A 185 16.51 20.29 2.03
CA ILE A 185 17.01 19.13 1.31
C ILE A 185 17.19 19.46 -0.17
N ARG A 186 18.34 19.07 -0.73
CA ARG A 186 18.64 19.27 -2.17
C ARG A 186 18.13 18.12 -3.05
N ASN A 187 17.89 16.96 -2.45
CA ASN A 187 17.46 15.75 -3.15
C ASN A 187 16.01 15.87 -3.65
N HIS A 188 15.87 16.02 -4.95
CA HIS A 188 14.55 16.17 -5.60
C HIS A 188 13.66 14.93 -5.46
N THR A 189 14.22 13.73 -5.38
CA THR A 189 13.43 12.51 -5.09
C THR A 189 12.74 12.59 -3.73
N VAL A 190 13.44 13.09 -2.71
CA VAL A 190 12.89 13.26 -1.36
C VAL A 190 11.83 14.37 -1.34
N LYS A 191 12.06 15.48 -2.04
CA LYS A 191 11.06 16.56 -2.18
C LYS A 191 9.81 16.09 -2.92
N SER A 192 9.98 15.36 -4.01
CA SER A 192 8.85 14.76 -4.73
C SER A 192 8.02 13.86 -3.80
N GLY A 193 8.70 12.99 -3.02
CA GLY A 193 8.03 12.15 -2.03
C GLY A 193 7.25 12.95 -0.98
N TYR A 194 7.81 14.07 -0.50
CA TYR A 194 7.12 14.94 0.47
C TYR A 194 5.81 15.51 -0.10
N HIS A 195 5.88 16.12 -1.28
CA HIS A 195 4.71 16.70 -1.92
C HIS A 195 3.69 15.64 -2.31
N LEU A 196 4.13 14.47 -2.76
CA LEU A 196 3.25 13.33 -3.07
C LEU A 196 2.48 12.85 -1.83
N VAL A 197 3.16 12.62 -0.71
CA VAL A 197 2.52 12.17 0.53
C VAL A 197 1.61 13.25 1.12
N LEU A 198 2.01 14.51 1.05
CA LEU A 198 1.18 15.62 1.50
C LEU A 198 -0.09 15.76 0.64
N GLY A 199 0.03 15.60 -0.68
CA GLY A 199 -1.10 15.56 -1.61
C GLY A 199 -2.08 14.42 -1.27
N ASN A 200 -1.57 13.21 -1.05
CA ASN A 200 -2.39 12.05 -0.66
C ASN A 200 -3.13 12.28 0.67
N VAL A 201 -2.46 12.84 1.68
CA VAL A 201 -3.08 13.14 2.98
C VAL A 201 -4.18 14.20 2.84
N LEU A 202 -3.96 15.24 2.03
CA LEU A 202 -4.95 16.27 1.75
C LEU A 202 -6.15 15.73 0.98
N GLU A 203 -5.93 14.85 0.01
CA GLU A 203 -6.99 14.15 -0.72
C GLU A 203 -7.85 13.31 0.22
N ASN A 204 -7.24 12.50 1.09
CA ASN A 204 -7.97 11.71 2.07
C ASN A 204 -8.77 12.57 3.06
N LEU A 205 -8.23 13.73 3.47
CA LEU A 205 -8.96 14.70 4.30
C LEU A 205 -10.12 15.34 3.54
N TRP A 206 -9.95 15.64 2.25
CA TRP A 206 -11.06 16.10 1.43
C TRP A 206 -12.19 15.06 1.34
N GLU A 207 -11.85 13.80 1.18
CA GLU A 207 -12.86 12.72 1.18
C GLU A 207 -13.58 12.60 2.53
N ALA A 208 -12.83 12.67 3.64
CA ALA A 208 -13.37 12.52 4.98
C ALA A 208 -14.19 13.72 5.44
N GLU A 209 -13.74 14.95 5.17
CA GLU A 209 -14.31 16.19 5.69
C GLU A 209 -15.11 16.96 4.65
N ARG A 210 -15.04 16.60 3.37
CA ARG A 210 -15.70 17.27 2.22
C ARG A 210 -15.35 18.76 2.08
N ARG A 211 -14.17 19.17 2.52
CA ARG A 211 -13.70 20.55 2.44
C ARG A 211 -12.95 20.80 1.14
N ALA A 212 -13.45 21.70 0.31
CA ALA A 212 -12.89 22.00 -1.02
C ALA A 212 -11.44 22.53 -0.96
N ASP A 213 -11.06 23.27 0.10
CA ASP A 213 -9.70 23.80 0.25
C ASP A 213 -8.62 22.68 0.31
N TYR A 214 -8.96 21.50 0.77
CA TYR A 214 -8.03 20.37 0.74
C TYR A 214 -7.78 19.85 -0.67
N LEU A 215 -8.79 19.87 -1.53
CA LEU A 215 -8.68 19.44 -2.93
C LEU A 215 -7.73 20.36 -3.73
N ASP A 216 -7.95 21.69 -3.63
CA ASP A 216 -7.11 22.67 -4.32
C ASP A 216 -5.65 22.55 -3.88
N ARG A 217 -5.45 22.37 -2.58
CA ARG A 217 -4.10 22.15 -2.03
C ARG A 217 -3.49 20.84 -2.48
N ALA A 218 -4.26 19.74 -2.55
CA ALA A 218 -3.77 18.46 -3.07
C ALA A 218 -3.28 18.60 -4.52
N LEU A 219 -3.99 19.32 -5.38
CA LEU A 219 -3.55 19.61 -6.73
C LEU A 219 -2.23 20.39 -6.79
N VAL A 220 -2.06 21.39 -5.92
CA VAL A 220 -0.79 22.15 -5.81
C VAL A 220 0.35 21.22 -5.40
N GLU A 221 0.12 20.37 -4.40
CA GLU A 221 1.15 19.44 -3.91
C GLU A 221 1.53 18.39 -4.95
N TYR A 222 0.56 17.82 -5.67
CA TYR A 222 0.86 16.88 -6.76
C TYR A 222 1.60 17.56 -7.93
N THR A 223 1.29 18.81 -8.22
CA THR A 223 2.03 19.59 -9.23
C THR A 223 3.49 19.82 -8.81
N ALA A 224 3.73 20.15 -7.54
CA ALA A 224 5.07 20.26 -6.99
C ALA A 224 5.80 18.91 -6.98
N ALA A 225 5.10 17.81 -6.66
CA ALA A 225 5.65 16.46 -6.74
C ALA A 225 6.07 16.10 -8.17
N SER A 226 5.26 16.46 -9.17
CA SER A 226 5.56 16.24 -10.60
C SER A 226 6.83 16.99 -11.00
N TYR A 227 6.94 18.28 -10.68
CA TYR A 227 8.14 19.07 -10.94
C TYR A 227 9.40 18.43 -10.33
N HIS A 228 9.36 18.10 -9.05
CA HIS A 228 10.50 17.49 -8.37
C HIS A 228 10.84 16.08 -8.87
N SER A 229 9.87 15.31 -9.32
CA SER A 229 10.14 13.98 -9.90
C SER A 229 10.78 14.07 -11.29
N GLU A 230 10.50 15.14 -12.03
CA GLU A 230 11.13 15.45 -13.32
C GLU A 230 12.59 15.87 -13.12
N GLU A 231 12.87 16.80 -12.20
CA GLU A 231 14.21 17.23 -11.81
C GLU A 231 15.08 16.08 -11.26
N ALA A 232 14.43 15.12 -10.60
CA ALA A 232 15.12 13.92 -10.08
C ALA A 232 15.44 12.89 -11.17
N GLU A 233 14.90 13.03 -12.39
CA GLU A 233 14.96 12.02 -13.46
C GLU A 233 14.43 10.64 -13.03
N HIS A 234 13.60 10.60 -11.97
CA HIS A 234 13.11 9.35 -11.38
C HIS A 234 11.82 8.90 -12.06
N ARG A 235 11.93 8.10 -13.13
CA ARG A 235 10.83 7.71 -14.00
C ARG A 235 9.64 7.07 -13.26
N SER A 236 9.91 6.16 -12.31
CA SER A 236 8.83 5.50 -11.55
C SER A 236 8.09 6.47 -10.62
N TYR A 237 8.80 7.39 -9.94
CA TYR A 237 8.16 8.43 -9.12
C TYR A 237 7.28 9.35 -9.94
N ARG A 238 7.77 9.80 -11.10
CA ARG A 238 6.99 10.60 -12.03
C ARG A 238 5.71 9.89 -12.43
N ALA A 239 5.79 8.59 -12.78
CA ALA A 239 4.62 7.81 -13.13
C ALA A 239 3.62 7.68 -11.96
N ASN A 240 4.10 7.51 -10.72
CA ASN A 240 3.22 7.47 -9.54
C ASN A 240 2.49 8.81 -9.30
N VAL A 241 3.15 9.94 -9.52
CA VAL A 241 2.52 11.26 -9.45
C VAL A 241 1.44 11.41 -10.52
N GLU A 242 1.70 10.95 -11.74
CA GLU A 242 0.74 10.97 -12.83
C GLU A 242 -0.49 10.08 -12.53
N ILE A 243 -0.31 8.93 -11.85
CA ILE A 243 -1.41 8.07 -11.39
C ILE A 243 -2.29 8.83 -10.39
N ASN A 244 -1.69 9.46 -9.38
CA ASN A 244 -2.45 10.19 -8.36
C ASN A 244 -3.19 11.41 -8.93
N LEU A 245 -2.55 12.16 -9.84
CA LEU A 245 -3.23 13.24 -10.57
C LEU A 245 -4.40 12.69 -11.40
N GLY A 246 -4.20 11.60 -12.12
CA GLY A 246 -5.26 10.97 -12.90
C GLY A 246 -6.44 10.54 -12.04
N PHE A 247 -6.15 9.94 -10.88
CA PHE A 247 -7.17 9.51 -9.93
C PHE A 247 -7.90 10.69 -9.29
N LEU A 248 -7.19 11.76 -8.91
CA LEU A 248 -7.81 12.98 -8.39
C LEU A 248 -8.71 13.65 -9.42
N TYR A 249 -8.26 13.78 -10.69
CA TYR A 249 -9.09 14.32 -11.77
C TYR A 249 -10.34 13.46 -12.04
N TYR A 250 -10.21 12.12 -11.94
CA TYR A 250 -11.36 11.23 -12.00
C TYR A 250 -12.38 11.56 -10.90
N LYS A 251 -11.94 11.69 -9.64
CA LYS A 251 -12.82 12.00 -8.50
C LYS A 251 -13.59 13.32 -8.64
N ILE A 252 -13.00 14.30 -9.30
CA ILE A 252 -13.63 15.61 -9.54
C ILE A 252 -14.33 15.71 -10.91
N ASN A 253 -14.58 14.57 -11.56
CA ASN A 253 -15.29 14.48 -12.83
C ASN A 253 -14.62 15.21 -14.01
N ARG A 254 -13.28 15.33 -13.97
CA ARG A 254 -12.45 15.88 -15.06
C ARG A 254 -11.84 14.72 -15.86
N CYS A 255 -12.70 13.97 -16.55
CA CYS A 255 -12.33 12.72 -17.22
C CYS A 255 -11.23 12.87 -18.27
N LYS A 256 -11.22 14.00 -19.01
CA LYS A 256 -10.21 14.26 -20.04
C LYS A 256 -8.80 14.34 -19.42
N GLU A 257 -8.63 15.14 -18.39
CA GLU A 257 -7.36 15.28 -17.68
C GLU A 257 -6.97 13.97 -16.98
N ALA A 258 -7.95 13.24 -16.42
CA ALA A 258 -7.69 11.92 -15.85
C ALA A 258 -7.08 10.98 -16.90
N HIS A 259 -7.63 10.88 -18.09
CA HIS A 259 -7.06 10.09 -19.18
C HIS A 259 -5.65 10.54 -19.58
N GLU A 260 -5.42 11.85 -19.71
CA GLU A 260 -4.11 12.40 -20.09
C GLU A 260 -3.01 11.99 -19.10
N HIS A 261 -3.27 12.07 -17.79
CA HIS A 261 -2.35 11.70 -16.74
C HIS A 261 -2.15 10.19 -16.66
N LEU A 262 -3.23 9.40 -16.68
CA LEU A 262 -3.15 7.94 -16.65
C LEU A 262 -2.44 7.36 -17.89
N ASP A 263 -2.60 7.97 -19.08
CA ASP A 263 -1.88 7.56 -20.27
C ASP A 263 -0.38 7.85 -20.19
N LYS A 264 0.03 8.96 -19.57
CA LYS A 264 1.44 9.24 -19.31
C LYS A 264 2.05 8.19 -18.36
N ALA A 265 1.37 7.91 -17.26
CA ALA A 265 1.80 6.88 -16.30
C ALA A 265 1.90 5.50 -16.96
N ARG A 266 0.89 5.11 -17.72
CA ARG A 266 0.83 3.82 -18.42
C ARG A 266 2.01 3.63 -19.40
N ARG A 267 2.35 4.66 -20.17
CA ARG A 267 3.52 4.61 -21.09
C ARG A 267 4.81 4.36 -20.35
N VAL A 268 5.02 5.02 -19.21
CA VAL A 268 6.21 4.82 -18.38
C VAL A 268 6.28 3.39 -17.85
N HIS A 269 5.23 2.90 -17.17
CA HIS A 269 5.22 1.56 -16.60
C HIS A 269 5.30 0.45 -17.66
N SER A 270 4.70 0.65 -18.84
CA SER A 270 4.87 -0.25 -19.99
C SER A 270 6.32 -0.33 -20.43
N SER A 271 7.05 0.80 -20.49
CA SER A 271 8.47 0.83 -20.85
C SER A 271 9.36 0.17 -19.80
N LEU A 272 8.92 0.17 -18.53
CA LEU A 272 9.57 -0.52 -17.40
C LEU A 272 9.19 -1.99 -17.31
N LYS A 273 8.32 -2.49 -18.20
CA LYS A 273 7.76 -3.85 -18.20
C LYS A 273 7.04 -4.21 -16.90
N ASP A 274 6.51 -3.21 -16.18
CA ASP A 274 5.76 -3.38 -14.94
C ASP A 274 4.29 -3.66 -15.26
N LYS A 275 3.99 -4.92 -15.53
CA LYS A 275 2.64 -5.38 -15.92
C LYS A 275 1.59 -5.12 -14.84
N VAL A 276 1.99 -5.18 -13.58
CA VAL A 276 1.08 -4.98 -12.44
C VAL A 276 0.67 -3.52 -12.35
N ALA A 277 1.62 -2.60 -12.38
CA ALA A 277 1.30 -1.18 -12.37
C ALA A 277 0.47 -0.77 -13.60
N VAL A 278 0.74 -1.36 -14.78
CA VAL A 278 -0.10 -1.15 -15.97
C VAL A 278 -1.53 -1.63 -15.73
N ALA A 279 -1.74 -2.78 -15.08
CA ALA A 279 -3.07 -3.30 -14.79
C ALA A 279 -3.81 -2.42 -13.75
N GLU A 280 -3.12 -1.91 -12.72
CA GLU A 280 -3.70 -0.96 -11.76
C GLU A 280 -4.12 0.36 -12.43
N ILE A 281 -3.30 0.87 -13.35
CA ILE A 281 -3.65 2.08 -14.13
C ILE A 281 -4.85 1.80 -15.05
N ASP A 282 -4.88 0.65 -15.71
CA ASP A 282 -5.96 0.27 -16.61
C ASP A 282 -7.28 0.05 -15.84
N GLU A 283 -7.24 -0.42 -14.58
CA GLU A 283 -8.40 -0.46 -13.69
C GLU A 283 -8.93 0.96 -13.40
N THR A 284 -8.07 1.90 -13.01
CA THR A 284 -8.47 3.31 -12.78
C THR A 284 -9.03 3.95 -14.06
N ARG A 285 -8.45 3.66 -15.23
CA ARG A 285 -8.98 4.11 -16.53
C ARG A 285 -10.36 3.52 -16.82
N ALA A 286 -10.61 2.28 -16.42
CA ALA A 286 -11.94 1.69 -16.56
C ALA A 286 -12.96 2.42 -15.68
N CYS A 287 -12.58 2.86 -14.47
CA CYS A 287 -13.45 3.71 -13.64
C CYS A 287 -13.78 5.04 -14.33
N VAL A 288 -12.80 5.67 -15.01
CA VAL A 288 -13.06 6.90 -15.82
C VAL A 288 -14.02 6.60 -16.96
N PHE A 289 -13.83 5.51 -17.70
CA PHE A 289 -14.76 5.12 -18.78
C PHE A 289 -16.18 4.81 -18.27
N LEU A 290 -16.32 4.19 -17.09
CA LEU A 290 -17.63 3.98 -16.45
C LEU A 290 -18.34 5.31 -16.18
N GLN A 291 -17.61 6.31 -15.68
CA GLN A 291 -18.13 7.66 -15.44
C GLN A 291 -18.55 8.36 -16.73
N GLU A 292 -17.81 8.17 -17.83
CA GLU A 292 -18.16 8.65 -19.17
C GLU A 292 -19.28 7.83 -19.85
N ARG A 293 -19.80 6.77 -19.19
CA ARG A 293 -20.79 5.83 -19.75
C ARG A 293 -20.27 5.04 -20.96
N ARG A 294 -18.98 4.91 -21.11
CA ARG A 294 -18.29 4.14 -22.16
C ARG A 294 -18.06 2.70 -21.69
N TYR A 295 -19.14 1.99 -21.43
CA TYR A 295 -19.15 0.72 -20.71
C TYR A 295 -18.38 -0.41 -21.41
N ALA A 296 -18.44 -0.47 -22.75
CA ALA A 296 -17.72 -1.50 -23.53
C ALA A 296 -16.20 -1.29 -23.46
N GLU A 297 -15.73 -0.05 -23.40
CA GLU A 297 -14.31 0.27 -23.26
C GLU A 297 -13.83 -0.02 -21.85
N ALA A 298 -14.65 0.32 -20.84
CA ALA A 298 -14.39 -0.01 -19.45
C ALA A 298 -14.23 -1.52 -19.25
N GLU A 299 -15.18 -2.33 -19.75
CA GLU A 299 -15.14 -3.78 -19.65
C GLU A 299 -13.88 -4.34 -20.30
N ARG A 300 -13.60 -3.97 -21.56
CA ARG A 300 -12.45 -4.47 -22.31
C ARG A 300 -11.12 -4.22 -21.58
N ILE A 301 -10.95 -3.01 -21.02
CA ILE A 301 -9.71 -2.64 -20.32
C ILE A 301 -9.60 -3.38 -18.99
N VAL A 302 -10.66 -3.36 -18.16
CA VAL A 302 -10.60 -3.99 -16.84
C VAL A 302 -10.55 -5.51 -16.92
N ALA A 303 -11.17 -6.15 -17.91
CA ALA A 303 -11.01 -7.58 -18.14
C ALA A 303 -9.55 -7.96 -18.44
N SER A 304 -8.82 -7.10 -19.15
CA SER A 304 -7.39 -7.30 -19.37
C SER A 304 -6.58 -7.09 -18.07
N ALA A 305 -6.95 -6.10 -17.27
CA ALA A 305 -6.32 -5.84 -15.98
C ALA A 305 -6.53 -7.02 -15.00
N VAL A 306 -7.75 -7.55 -14.91
CA VAL A 306 -8.08 -8.73 -14.09
C VAL A 306 -7.17 -9.91 -14.48
N ARG A 307 -7.07 -10.25 -15.77
CA ARG A 307 -6.19 -11.35 -16.23
C ARG A 307 -4.72 -11.14 -15.86
N ALA A 308 -4.23 -9.90 -15.93
CA ALA A 308 -2.85 -9.59 -15.57
C ALA A 308 -2.61 -9.69 -14.07
N LEU A 309 -3.58 -9.27 -13.24
CA LEU A 309 -3.51 -9.34 -11.78
C LEU A 309 -3.69 -10.77 -11.24
N GLU A 310 -4.46 -11.63 -11.92
CA GLU A 310 -4.60 -13.05 -11.59
C GLU A 310 -3.27 -13.83 -11.69
N GLN A 311 -2.41 -13.44 -12.63
CA GLN A 311 -1.08 -14.02 -12.76
C GLN A 311 -0.10 -13.52 -11.70
N GLY A 312 -0.49 -12.49 -10.94
CA GLY A 312 0.30 -11.82 -9.96
C GLY A 312 -0.14 -12.11 -8.53
N GLN A 313 0.71 -11.72 -7.54
CA GLN A 313 0.42 -11.96 -6.11
C GLN A 313 -0.24 -10.76 -5.39
N ARG A 314 -0.63 -9.71 -6.12
CA ARG A 314 -1.29 -8.52 -5.52
C ARG A 314 -2.80 -8.73 -5.38
N GLN A 315 -3.14 -9.52 -4.40
CA GLN A 315 -4.50 -9.95 -4.13
C GLN A 315 -5.50 -8.81 -3.89
N SER A 316 -5.13 -7.77 -3.15
CA SER A 316 -6.01 -6.63 -2.91
C SER A 316 -6.40 -5.89 -4.20
N LYS A 317 -5.48 -5.74 -5.14
CA LYS A 317 -5.73 -5.06 -6.42
C LYS A 317 -6.58 -5.89 -7.37
N LEU A 318 -6.48 -7.20 -7.30
CA LEU A 318 -7.39 -8.09 -8.06
C LEU A 318 -8.84 -7.92 -7.59
N ALA A 319 -9.09 -7.81 -6.28
CA ALA A 319 -10.44 -7.59 -5.77
C ALA A 319 -11.03 -6.25 -6.28
N GLU A 320 -10.24 -5.17 -6.29
CA GLU A 320 -10.65 -3.88 -6.87
C GLU A 320 -11.02 -4.00 -8.35
N ALA A 321 -10.15 -4.63 -9.14
CA ALA A 321 -10.39 -4.82 -10.57
C ALA A 321 -11.63 -5.69 -10.84
N LEU A 322 -11.89 -6.71 -10.02
CA LEU A 322 -13.09 -7.53 -10.13
C LEU A 322 -14.37 -6.75 -9.79
N ILE A 323 -14.34 -5.81 -8.83
CA ILE A 323 -15.45 -4.92 -8.51
C ILE A 323 -15.75 -4.02 -9.72
N THR A 324 -14.73 -3.37 -10.27
CA THR A 324 -14.87 -2.51 -11.45
C THR A 324 -15.34 -3.28 -12.68
N HIS A 325 -14.85 -4.53 -12.87
CA HIS A 325 -15.33 -5.42 -13.93
C HIS A 325 -16.80 -5.81 -13.75
N GLY A 326 -17.22 -6.13 -12.52
CA GLY A 326 -18.62 -6.38 -12.18
C GLY A 326 -19.51 -5.21 -12.54
N ARG A 327 -19.11 -3.98 -12.18
CA ARG A 327 -19.84 -2.75 -12.55
C ARG A 327 -19.94 -2.58 -14.07
N ALA A 328 -18.84 -2.75 -14.81
CA ALA A 328 -18.85 -2.62 -16.27
C ALA A 328 -19.80 -3.62 -16.93
N LEU A 329 -19.78 -4.88 -16.50
CA LEU A 329 -20.66 -5.93 -16.99
C LEU A 329 -22.14 -5.66 -16.68
N ALA A 330 -22.45 -5.16 -15.47
CA ALA A 330 -23.81 -4.79 -15.09
C ALA A 330 -24.35 -3.68 -16.02
N ARG A 331 -23.57 -2.64 -16.28
CA ARG A 331 -23.93 -1.53 -17.17
C ARG A 331 -24.09 -1.95 -18.63
N LEU A 332 -23.50 -3.09 -19.03
CA LEU A 332 -23.68 -3.74 -20.34
C LEU A 332 -24.86 -4.72 -20.37
N GLY A 333 -25.59 -4.90 -19.27
CA GLY A 333 -26.70 -5.86 -19.18
C GLY A 333 -26.24 -7.31 -19.01
N SER A 334 -24.96 -7.57 -18.81
CA SER A 334 -24.40 -8.92 -18.62
C SER A 334 -24.45 -9.34 -17.14
N TYR A 335 -25.68 -9.40 -16.57
CA TYR A 335 -25.90 -9.54 -15.13
C TYR A 335 -25.33 -10.82 -14.51
N GLY A 336 -25.41 -11.97 -15.21
CA GLY A 336 -24.82 -13.22 -14.73
C GLY A 336 -23.29 -13.15 -14.60
N ALA A 337 -22.60 -12.57 -15.58
CA ALA A 337 -21.16 -12.39 -15.56
C ALA A 337 -20.75 -11.33 -14.51
N SER A 338 -21.55 -10.29 -14.36
CA SER A 338 -21.38 -9.26 -13.32
C SER A 338 -21.42 -9.88 -11.91
N LEU A 339 -22.47 -10.67 -11.63
CA LEU A 339 -22.60 -11.36 -10.34
C LEU A 339 -21.43 -12.32 -10.08
N ALA A 340 -20.95 -13.02 -11.09
CA ALA A 340 -19.77 -13.89 -10.96
C ALA A 340 -18.53 -13.09 -10.59
N SER A 341 -18.31 -11.90 -11.19
CA SER A 341 -17.18 -11.01 -10.86
C SER A 341 -17.25 -10.50 -9.41
N PHE A 342 -18.42 -10.06 -8.95
CA PHE A 342 -18.60 -9.63 -7.56
C PHE A 342 -18.39 -10.77 -6.56
N ARG A 343 -18.95 -11.96 -6.83
CA ARG A 343 -18.75 -13.15 -5.97
C ARG A 343 -17.26 -13.50 -5.85
N ARG A 344 -16.51 -13.44 -6.95
CA ARG A 344 -15.06 -13.66 -6.94
C ARG A 344 -14.34 -12.59 -6.13
N ALA A 345 -14.71 -11.31 -6.26
CA ALA A 345 -14.13 -10.22 -5.45
C ALA A 345 -14.35 -10.45 -3.95
N ILE A 346 -15.56 -10.86 -3.55
CA ILE A 346 -15.91 -11.15 -2.16
C ILE A 346 -15.08 -12.33 -1.64
N ALA A 347 -15.08 -13.47 -2.36
CA ALA A 347 -14.34 -14.66 -1.95
C ALA A 347 -12.84 -14.34 -1.76
N PHE A 348 -12.27 -13.64 -2.71
CA PHE A 348 -10.87 -13.23 -2.69
C PHE A 348 -10.53 -12.30 -1.51
N ALA A 349 -11.39 -11.32 -1.25
CA ALA A 349 -11.22 -10.41 -0.12
C ALA A 349 -11.37 -11.14 1.24
N GLN A 350 -12.23 -12.15 1.33
CA GLN A 350 -12.38 -12.98 2.52
C GLN A 350 -11.15 -13.87 2.76
N GLU A 351 -10.63 -14.52 1.72
CA GLU A 351 -9.40 -15.34 1.79
C GLU A 351 -8.19 -14.54 2.27
N THR A 352 -8.12 -13.27 1.88
CA THR A 352 -7.02 -12.37 2.27
C THR A 352 -7.28 -11.62 3.58
N GLY A 353 -8.41 -11.85 4.24
CA GLY A 353 -8.79 -11.19 5.48
C GLY A 353 -9.18 -9.71 5.32
N ASN A 354 -9.34 -9.23 4.08
CA ASN A 354 -9.72 -7.84 3.80
C ASN A 354 -11.26 -7.67 3.79
N LEU A 355 -11.85 -7.65 4.98
CA LEU A 355 -13.30 -7.57 5.14
C LEU A 355 -13.91 -6.27 4.62
N ASN A 356 -13.17 -5.15 4.66
CA ASN A 356 -13.64 -3.89 4.08
C ASN A 356 -13.84 -4.04 2.57
N ARG A 357 -12.91 -4.68 1.88
CA ARG A 357 -13.01 -4.89 0.45
C ARG A 357 -14.11 -5.89 0.07
N ALA A 358 -14.36 -6.89 0.92
CA ALA A 358 -15.49 -7.79 0.75
C ALA A 358 -16.83 -7.04 0.90
N ALA A 359 -16.91 -6.11 1.85
CA ALA A 359 -18.07 -5.23 2.02
C ALA A 359 -18.26 -4.30 0.81
N ASP A 360 -17.20 -3.65 0.31
CA ASP A 360 -17.25 -2.81 -0.89
C ASP A 360 -17.79 -3.59 -2.10
N ALA A 361 -17.34 -4.84 -2.29
CA ALA A 361 -17.80 -5.68 -3.37
C ALA A 361 -19.30 -6.08 -3.23
N ALA A 362 -19.75 -6.35 -2.01
CA ALA A 362 -21.13 -6.67 -1.74
C ALA A 362 -22.04 -5.44 -1.96
N VAL A 363 -21.64 -4.26 -1.50
CA VAL A 363 -22.35 -3.00 -1.74
C VAL A 363 -22.43 -2.70 -3.24
N ALA A 364 -21.33 -2.81 -3.96
CA ALA A 364 -21.30 -2.59 -5.41
C ALA A 364 -22.21 -3.58 -6.16
N ALA A 365 -22.24 -4.85 -5.75
CA ALA A 365 -23.15 -5.84 -6.32
C ALA A 365 -24.61 -5.48 -6.08
N PHE A 366 -24.95 -5.01 -4.88
CA PHE A 366 -26.30 -4.57 -4.56
C PHE A 366 -26.71 -3.32 -5.34
N GLU A 367 -25.83 -2.32 -5.43
CA GLU A 367 -26.09 -1.08 -6.18
C GLU A 367 -26.34 -1.33 -7.68
N GLU A 368 -25.57 -2.26 -8.29
CA GLU A 368 -25.63 -2.50 -9.74
C GLU A 368 -26.65 -3.59 -10.12
N LEU A 369 -26.96 -4.52 -9.24
CA LEU A 369 -27.77 -5.70 -9.57
C LEU A 369 -29.05 -5.80 -8.72
N GLY A 370 -29.27 -4.93 -7.73
CA GLY A 370 -30.37 -5.03 -6.78
C GLY A 370 -31.72 -5.30 -7.43
N ASP A 371 -32.07 -4.53 -8.45
CA ASP A 371 -33.33 -4.68 -9.18
C ASP A 371 -33.44 -6.00 -9.98
N HIS A 372 -32.31 -6.60 -10.36
CA HIS A 372 -32.26 -7.83 -11.16
C HIS A 372 -32.12 -9.11 -10.34
N LEU A 373 -31.54 -9.03 -9.13
CA LEU A 373 -31.46 -10.17 -8.20
C LEU A 373 -32.82 -10.55 -7.65
N ILE A 374 -33.75 -9.62 -7.57
CA ILE A 374 -35.10 -9.81 -7.07
C ILE A 374 -35.95 -10.69 -8.04
N THR A 375 -35.67 -10.61 -9.34
CA THR A 375 -36.51 -11.25 -10.37
C THR A 375 -36.10 -12.69 -10.70
N SER A 376 -34.87 -13.13 -10.38
CA SER A 376 -34.35 -14.39 -10.90
C SER A 376 -34.34 -15.61 -9.96
N GLU A 377 -34.42 -15.42 -8.63
CA GLU A 377 -34.34 -16.56 -7.69
C GLU A 377 -35.42 -16.55 -6.54
N GLY A 378 -36.43 -15.72 -6.60
CA GLY A 378 -37.56 -15.77 -5.63
C GLY A 378 -37.19 -15.45 -4.18
N HIS A 379 -35.99 -15.03 -3.87
CA HIS A 379 -35.62 -14.54 -2.56
C HIS A 379 -35.69 -13.01 -2.54
N ASP A 380 -36.84 -12.54 -2.11
CA ASP A 380 -37.18 -11.14 -1.95
C ASP A 380 -36.37 -10.48 -0.82
N PHE A 381 -35.16 -10.00 -1.12
CA PHE A 381 -34.38 -9.21 -0.16
C PHE A 381 -34.85 -7.74 -0.04
N THR A 382 -35.76 -7.30 -0.90
CA THR A 382 -36.14 -5.86 -0.99
C THR A 382 -37.62 -5.59 -0.95
N SER A 383 -38.49 -6.60 -0.73
CA SER A 383 -39.94 -6.36 -0.64
C SER A 383 -40.26 -5.36 0.47
N GLY A 384 -40.34 -4.09 0.09
CA GLY A 384 -40.74 -3.00 0.96
C GLY A 384 -39.74 -2.52 1.99
N ARG A 385 -38.45 -2.88 1.86
CA ARG A 385 -37.37 -2.49 2.79
C ARG A 385 -36.50 -1.37 2.23
N SER A 386 -36.16 -0.40 3.08
CA SER A 386 -35.20 0.64 2.75
C SER A 386 -33.77 0.10 2.69
N PHE A 387 -32.86 0.80 2.02
CA PHE A 387 -31.42 0.49 2.02
C PHE A 387 -30.85 0.31 3.44
N THR A 388 -31.33 1.09 4.40
CA THR A 388 -30.93 1.00 5.80
C THR A 388 -31.31 -0.35 6.41
N GLU A 389 -32.52 -0.85 6.14
CA GLU A 389 -33.00 -2.14 6.64
C GLU A 389 -32.26 -3.32 5.99
N ALA A 390 -31.97 -3.25 4.71
CA ALA A 390 -31.18 -4.28 4.01
C ALA A 390 -29.74 -4.33 4.54
N ARG A 391 -29.13 -3.17 4.82
CA ARG A 391 -27.80 -3.07 5.45
C ARG A 391 -27.81 -3.67 6.87
N GLU A 392 -28.80 -3.35 7.66
CA GLU A 392 -28.92 -3.87 9.03
C GLU A 392 -29.09 -5.40 9.07
N LEU A 393 -29.79 -5.98 8.10
CA LEU A 393 -29.90 -7.44 7.95
C LEU A 393 -28.57 -8.10 7.60
N LEU A 394 -27.80 -7.50 6.68
CA LEU A 394 -26.47 -8.00 6.34
C LEU A 394 -25.52 -7.88 7.54
N GLU A 395 -25.49 -6.72 8.20
CA GLU A 395 -24.72 -6.53 9.45
C GLU A 395 -25.09 -7.60 10.49
N HIS A 396 -26.40 -7.84 10.67
CA HIS A 396 -26.93 -8.85 11.60
C HIS A 396 -26.41 -10.26 11.28
N ASP A 397 -26.46 -10.68 10.01
CA ASP A 397 -26.02 -12.00 9.59
C ASP A 397 -24.51 -12.20 9.75
N PHE A 398 -23.70 -11.19 9.41
CA PHE A 398 -22.25 -11.24 9.61
C PHE A 398 -21.88 -11.33 11.09
N ILE A 399 -22.49 -10.50 11.93
CA ILE A 399 -22.26 -10.51 13.38
C ILE A 399 -22.69 -11.85 13.98
N LYS A 400 -23.86 -12.37 13.59
CA LYS A 400 -24.37 -13.66 14.04
C LYS A 400 -23.40 -14.79 13.71
N ARG A 401 -22.97 -14.90 12.44
CA ARG A 401 -22.02 -15.93 12.01
C ARG A 401 -20.69 -15.84 12.75
N ALA A 402 -20.15 -14.63 12.93
CA ALA A 402 -18.92 -14.45 13.70
C ALA A 402 -19.10 -14.87 15.17
N LEU A 403 -20.23 -14.54 15.80
CA LEU A 403 -20.52 -14.97 17.16
C LEU A 403 -20.70 -16.49 17.25
N ASP A 404 -21.36 -17.11 16.28
CA ASP A 404 -21.56 -18.56 16.22
C ASP A 404 -20.22 -19.30 16.08
N VAL A 405 -19.34 -18.87 15.17
CA VAL A 405 -18.01 -19.45 14.96
C VAL A 405 -17.13 -19.35 16.22
N TYR A 406 -17.16 -18.21 16.89
CA TYR A 406 -16.35 -17.96 18.09
C TYR A 406 -17.12 -18.19 19.40
N GLN A 407 -18.15 -19.04 19.38
CA GLN A 407 -18.94 -19.48 20.55
C GLN A 407 -19.39 -18.31 21.43
N GLY A 408 -19.72 -17.21 20.77
CA GLY A 408 -20.22 -16.00 21.42
C GLY A 408 -19.15 -15.08 22.00
N SER A 409 -17.86 -15.27 21.76
CA SER A 409 -16.80 -14.37 22.22
C SER A 409 -16.82 -13.08 21.40
N ILE A 410 -17.26 -11.95 22.01
CA ILE A 410 -17.30 -10.63 21.35
C ILE A 410 -15.90 -10.21 20.91
N THR A 411 -14.86 -10.49 21.71
CA THR A 411 -13.48 -10.10 21.40
C THR A 411 -12.96 -10.78 20.15
N HIS A 412 -13.20 -12.10 20.01
CA HIS A 412 -12.75 -12.85 18.85
C HIS A 412 -13.62 -12.56 17.62
N ALA A 413 -14.93 -12.42 17.80
CA ALA A 413 -15.85 -12.02 16.73
C ALA A 413 -15.51 -10.62 16.19
N ALA A 414 -15.25 -9.64 17.05
CA ALA A 414 -14.84 -8.30 16.64
C ALA A 414 -13.55 -8.32 15.82
N ARG A 415 -12.54 -9.07 16.29
CA ARG A 415 -11.28 -9.24 15.57
C ARG A 415 -11.48 -9.88 14.19
N SER A 416 -12.33 -10.91 14.09
CA SER A 416 -12.62 -11.58 12.81
C SER A 416 -13.41 -10.69 11.84
N LEU A 417 -14.20 -9.75 12.37
CA LEU A 417 -14.93 -8.76 11.59
C LEU A 417 -14.13 -7.48 11.30
N GLY A 418 -12.83 -7.44 11.66
CA GLY A 418 -11.98 -6.28 11.43
C GLY A 418 -12.37 -5.03 12.20
N MET A 419 -13.09 -5.16 13.33
CA MET A 419 -13.58 -4.04 14.13
C MET A 419 -13.11 -4.09 15.57
N SER A 420 -13.18 -2.95 16.30
CA SER A 420 -12.87 -2.94 17.72
C SER A 420 -13.94 -3.66 18.55
N HIS A 421 -13.52 -4.22 19.68
CA HIS A 421 -14.45 -4.81 20.66
C HIS A 421 -15.55 -3.83 21.06
N GLN A 422 -15.21 -2.54 21.24
CA GLN A 422 -16.17 -1.50 21.62
C GLN A 422 -17.19 -1.24 20.51
N ALA A 423 -16.77 -1.21 19.24
CA ALA A 423 -17.65 -1.02 18.10
C ALA A 423 -18.66 -2.17 17.97
N LEU A 424 -18.18 -3.42 18.03
CA LEU A 424 -19.08 -4.59 17.99
C LEU A 424 -20.03 -4.63 19.19
N ASN A 425 -19.53 -4.34 20.38
CA ASN A 425 -20.35 -4.31 21.60
C ASN A 425 -21.43 -3.21 21.52
N TYR A 426 -21.10 -2.04 20.98
CA TYR A 426 -22.09 -0.97 20.73
C TYR A 426 -23.17 -1.43 19.75
N MET A 427 -22.79 -2.04 18.62
CA MET A 427 -23.76 -2.56 17.63
C MET A 427 -24.69 -3.63 18.22
N LEU A 428 -24.15 -4.51 19.06
CA LEU A 428 -24.91 -5.55 19.76
C LEU A 428 -25.90 -4.98 20.80
N HIS A 429 -25.60 -3.83 21.40
CA HIS A 429 -26.50 -3.22 22.37
C HIS A 429 -27.50 -2.21 21.77
N THR A 430 -27.29 -1.80 20.53
CA THR A 430 -28.14 -0.82 19.84
C THR A 430 -28.99 -1.48 18.74
N ARG A 431 -28.36 -1.88 17.66
CA ARG A 431 -29.04 -2.34 16.43
C ARG A 431 -29.31 -3.86 16.40
N HIS A 432 -28.52 -4.65 17.12
CA HIS A 432 -28.57 -6.12 17.06
C HIS A 432 -28.75 -6.77 18.44
N ALA A 433 -29.56 -6.16 19.32
CA ALA A 433 -29.75 -6.59 20.69
C ALA A 433 -30.32 -8.03 20.79
N ASN A 434 -31.09 -8.46 19.79
CA ASN A 434 -31.61 -9.81 19.68
C ASN A 434 -30.56 -10.91 19.60
N LEU A 435 -29.34 -10.59 19.14
CA LEU A 435 -28.20 -11.53 19.13
C LEU A 435 -27.62 -11.77 20.53
N LEU A 436 -27.84 -10.86 21.48
CA LEU A 436 -27.40 -11.02 22.87
C LEU A 436 -28.35 -11.89 23.69
N GLU A 437 -29.65 -11.89 23.36
CA GLU A 437 -30.67 -12.66 24.14
C GLU A 437 -30.49 -14.17 24.01
N LYS A 438 -29.95 -14.66 22.90
CA LYS A 438 -29.63 -16.08 22.68
C LYS A 438 -28.39 -16.58 23.45
N ARG A 439 -27.73 -15.73 24.21
CA ARG A 439 -26.47 -15.98 24.93
C ARG A 439 -26.62 -16.35 26.40
N LYS A 440 -27.81 -16.47 26.95
CA LYS A 440 -27.95 -16.94 28.34
C LYS A 440 -27.51 -18.40 28.40
N PRO A 441 -26.36 -18.74 29.05
CA PRO A 441 -25.99 -20.14 29.24
C PRO A 441 -27.09 -20.79 30.10
N GLU A 442 -27.58 -21.96 29.68
CA GLU A 442 -28.34 -22.81 30.54
C GLU A 442 -27.57 -22.98 31.86
N ARG A 443 -28.14 -22.50 32.95
CA ARG A 443 -27.59 -22.73 34.28
C ARG A 443 -27.53 -24.24 34.48
N ARG A 444 -26.31 -24.83 34.43
CA ARG A 444 -26.11 -26.18 34.91
C ARG A 444 -26.60 -26.24 36.36
N SER A 445 -27.72 -26.89 36.56
CA SER A 445 -28.21 -27.23 37.91
C SER A 445 -27.13 -28.11 38.55
N LYS A 446 -26.52 -27.61 39.61
CA LYS A 446 -25.70 -28.44 40.49
C LYS A 446 -26.61 -29.49 41.11
N ARG A 447 -26.36 -30.74 40.78
CA ARG A 447 -26.68 -31.88 41.65
C ARG A 447 -25.41 -32.29 42.37
#